data_9c93b55d196c5d534616e18066ce077b
#
_entry.id   9c93b55d196c5d534616e18066ce077b
#
_cell.length_a   1.000
_cell.length_b   1.000
_cell.length_c   1.000
_cell.angle_alpha   90.00
_cell.angle_beta   90.00
_cell.angle_gamma   90.00
#
_symmetry.space_group_name_H-M   'P 1'
#
loop_
_entity.id
_entity.type
_entity.pdbx_description
1 polymer ?
#
loop_
_entity_poly.entity_id
_entity_poly.type
_entity_poly.pdbx_seq_one_letter_code
_entity_poly.pdbx_strand_id
1 'polypeptide(L)'
;RRHTRSVSAFLLNRLFRSCIFVGMNPEITLREHQRNAIAHVLYGGNTLLAHEVGAGKTYEMAASAMEAKRLGLCQKSLFVVPNHLTEQWASEFLNLYPNAKLLVARRKDFETANRKKFCARIATGDYDAVIIGHSQFERIPLSFERQERIIQEQIYETLAAINELKAHAGENFSIKQMEKTRKTLE
;
A
#
# COMPACT_ATOMS: atom_id res chain seq x y z
N ARG A 1 -13.51 -17.83 1.10
CA ARG A 1 -12.20 -18.54 1.06
C ARG A 1 -11.41 -18.00 -0.13
N ARG A 2 -10.56 -16.99 0.09
CA ARG A 2 -9.57 -16.56 -0.92
C ARG A 2 -8.48 -17.63 -0.94
N HIS A 3 -8.36 -18.32 -2.06
CA HIS A 3 -7.26 -19.23 -2.33
C HIS A 3 -5.95 -18.41 -2.33
N THR A 4 -5.18 -18.51 -1.26
CA THR A 4 -3.76 -18.19 -1.29
C THR A 4 -3.12 -19.23 -2.21
N ARG A 5 -2.94 -18.87 -3.47
CA ARG A 5 -2.12 -19.67 -4.38
C ARG A 5 -0.70 -19.62 -3.83
N SER A 6 -0.27 -20.69 -3.22
CA SER A 6 1.13 -20.95 -2.94
C SER A 6 1.86 -20.93 -4.29
N VAL A 7 2.51 -19.82 -4.61
CA VAL A 7 3.36 -19.74 -5.80
C VAL A 7 4.57 -20.60 -5.52
N SER A 8 4.73 -21.71 -6.26
CA SER A 8 5.85 -22.62 -6.12
C SER A 8 7.17 -21.85 -6.23
N ALA A 9 8.17 -22.23 -5.40
CA ALA A 9 9.52 -21.64 -5.44
C ALA A 9 10.15 -21.67 -6.84
N PHE A 10 9.77 -22.63 -7.67
CA PHE A 10 10.18 -22.75 -9.06
C PHE A 10 9.59 -21.68 -9.96
N LEU A 11 8.30 -21.33 -9.78
CA LEU A 11 7.65 -20.21 -10.47
C LEU A 11 8.23 -18.86 -10.02
N LEU A 12 8.47 -18.67 -8.74
CA LEU A 12 9.16 -17.52 -8.20
C LEU A 12 10.53 -17.31 -8.84
N ASN A 13 11.32 -18.37 -8.95
CA ASN A 13 12.68 -18.31 -9.52
C ASN A 13 12.68 -18.01 -11.03
N ARG A 14 11.66 -18.45 -11.78
CA ARG A 14 11.48 -18.15 -13.20
C ARG A 14 11.00 -16.71 -13.42
N LEU A 15 10.09 -16.23 -12.59
CA LEU A 15 9.57 -14.85 -12.59
C LEU A 15 10.65 -13.86 -12.13
N PHE A 16 11.53 -14.30 -11.23
CA PHE A 16 12.67 -13.56 -10.73
C PHE A 16 13.66 -13.14 -11.84
N ARG A 17 13.83 -13.96 -12.87
CA ARG A 17 14.69 -13.63 -14.04
C ARG A 17 14.09 -12.57 -14.94
N SER A 18 12.81 -12.22 -14.77
CA SER A 18 12.12 -11.18 -15.57
C SER A 18 12.17 -9.77 -14.96
N CYS A 19 12.63 -9.61 -13.72
CA CYS A 19 12.84 -8.31 -13.10
C CYS A 19 14.16 -7.72 -13.61
N ILE A 20 14.07 -6.69 -14.45
CA ILE A 20 15.24 -6.10 -15.13
C ILE A 20 15.72 -4.83 -14.42
N PHE A 21 14.91 -4.26 -13.52
CA PHE A 21 15.20 -3.04 -12.74
C PHE A 21 15.72 -1.87 -13.61
N VAL A 22 15.04 -1.61 -14.72
CA VAL A 22 15.42 -0.53 -15.66
C VAL A 22 15.49 0.82 -14.95
N GLY A 23 16.58 1.56 -15.16
CA GLY A 23 16.79 2.89 -14.56
C GLY A 23 17.27 2.87 -13.11
N MET A 24 17.51 1.69 -12.53
CA MET A 24 18.15 1.58 -11.23
C MET A 24 19.61 2.01 -11.27
N ASN A 25 20.10 2.60 -10.21
CA ASN A 25 21.50 2.99 -10.05
C ASN A 25 22.42 1.75 -10.20
N PRO A 26 23.34 1.74 -11.17
CA PRO A 26 24.20 0.59 -11.45
C PRO A 26 25.18 0.25 -10.31
N GLU A 27 25.46 1.20 -9.42
CA GLU A 27 26.33 0.98 -8.26
C GLU A 27 25.63 0.23 -7.14
N ILE A 28 24.29 0.13 -7.18
CA ILE A 28 23.50 -0.54 -6.14
C ILE A 28 23.11 -1.94 -6.61
N THR A 29 23.48 -2.93 -5.83
CA THR A 29 23.07 -4.33 -6.06
C THR A 29 22.04 -4.75 -5.02
N LEU A 30 20.85 -5.13 -5.47
CA LEU A 30 19.82 -5.69 -4.60
C LEU A 30 20.23 -7.09 -4.11
N ARG A 31 20.11 -7.32 -2.81
CA ARG A 31 20.38 -8.62 -2.18
C ARG A 31 19.32 -9.65 -2.59
N GLU A 32 19.63 -10.92 -2.46
CA GLU A 32 18.74 -12.01 -2.86
C GLU A 32 17.36 -11.92 -2.17
N HIS A 33 17.32 -11.71 -0.84
CA HIS A 33 16.07 -11.57 -0.11
C HIS A 33 15.22 -10.38 -0.61
N GLN A 34 15.86 -9.25 -0.96
CA GLN A 34 15.16 -8.09 -1.51
C GLN A 34 14.53 -8.42 -2.88
N ARG A 35 15.27 -9.07 -3.74
CA ARG A 35 14.78 -9.51 -5.04
C ARG A 35 13.63 -10.51 -4.91
N ASN A 36 13.71 -11.45 -3.96
CA ASN A 36 12.63 -12.38 -3.65
C ASN A 36 11.37 -11.65 -3.13
N ALA A 37 11.53 -10.66 -2.26
CA ALA A 37 10.45 -9.82 -1.76
C ALA A 37 9.77 -9.05 -2.90
N ILE A 38 10.54 -8.45 -3.81
CA ILE A 38 10.03 -7.73 -4.98
C ILE A 38 9.21 -8.67 -5.88
N ALA A 39 9.73 -9.85 -6.18
CA ALA A 39 8.99 -10.83 -6.97
C ALA A 39 7.69 -11.24 -6.28
N HIS A 40 7.72 -11.43 -4.96
CA HIS A 40 6.52 -11.76 -4.18
C HIS A 40 5.47 -10.63 -4.22
N VAL A 41 5.89 -9.37 -4.09
CA VAL A 41 4.99 -8.21 -4.20
C VAL A 41 4.33 -8.14 -5.58
N LEU A 42 5.09 -8.37 -6.65
CA LEU A 42 4.59 -8.25 -8.02
C LEU A 42 3.56 -9.34 -8.38
N TYR A 43 3.72 -10.54 -7.84
CA TYR A 43 2.93 -11.70 -8.22
C TYR A 43 2.00 -12.23 -7.13
N GLY A 44 2.25 -11.86 -5.87
CA GLY A 44 1.49 -12.32 -4.70
C GLY A 44 0.29 -11.46 -4.32
N GLY A 45 0.18 -10.25 -4.86
CA GLY A 45 -0.85 -9.27 -4.45
C GLY A 45 -0.50 -8.59 -3.13
N ASN A 46 -1.48 -8.45 -2.22
CA ASN A 46 -1.24 -7.81 -0.92
C ASN A 46 -0.16 -8.55 -0.13
N THR A 47 0.92 -7.85 0.20
CA THR A 47 2.12 -8.43 0.80
C THR A 47 2.52 -7.70 2.07
N LEU A 48 2.88 -8.45 3.11
CA LEU A 48 3.52 -7.94 4.32
C LEU A 48 5.04 -8.22 4.24
N LEU A 49 5.84 -7.15 4.20
CA LEU A 49 7.30 -7.23 4.26
C LEU A 49 7.77 -7.23 5.73
N ALA A 50 7.76 -8.38 6.38
CA ALA A 50 8.11 -8.58 7.78
C ALA A 50 9.63 -8.79 8.01
N HIS A 51 10.47 -8.18 7.19
CA HIS A 51 11.92 -8.24 7.35
C HIS A 51 12.39 -7.41 8.55
N GLU A 52 13.54 -7.78 9.11
CA GLU A 52 14.17 -7.05 10.22
C GLU A 52 14.50 -5.60 9.85
N VAL A 53 14.72 -4.77 10.88
CA VAL A 53 15.19 -3.39 10.69
C VAL A 53 16.58 -3.43 10.04
N GLY A 54 16.79 -2.60 9.02
CA GLY A 54 18.06 -2.58 8.26
C GLY A 54 18.13 -3.56 7.08
N ALA A 55 17.12 -4.41 6.85
CA ALA A 55 17.09 -5.31 5.70
C ALA A 55 16.95 -4.60 4.34
N GLY A 56 16.68 -3.28 4.34
CA GLY A 56 16.53 -2.48 3.13
C GLY A 56 15.12 -2.51 2.53
N LYS A 57 14.09 -2.58 3.37
CA LYS A 57 12.67 -2.58 2.96
C LYS A 57 12.29 -1.41 2.05
N THR A 58 12.89 -0.23 2.25
CA THR A 58 12.68 0.93 1.39
C THR A 58 13.04 0.61 -0.06
N TYR A 59 14.15 -0.05 -0.28
CA TYR A 59 14.59 -0.47 -1.62
C TYR A 59 13.67 -1.56 -2.20
N GLU A 60 13.20 -2.50 -1.38
CA GLU A 60 12.22 -3.51 -1.81
C GLU A 60 10.93 -2.86 -2.31
N MET A 61 10.39 -1.90 -1.56
CA MET A 61 9.17 -1.19 -1.92
C MET A 61 9.38 -0.28 -3.14
N ALA A 62 10.49 0.48 -3.19
CA ALA A 62 10.80 1.36 -4.32
C ALA A 62 11.00 0.57 -5.62
N ALA A 63 11.77 -0.51 -5.57
CA ALA A 63 12.01 -1.37 -6.73
C ALA A 63 10.74 -2.10 -7.18
N SER A 64 9.90 -2.56 -6.25
CA SER A 64 8.59 -3.15 -6.58
C SER A 64 7.69 -2.17 -7.32
N ALA A 65 7.65 -0.91 -6.87
CA ALA A 65 6.85 0.14 -7.51
C ALA A 65 7.32 0.45 -8.92
N MET A 66 8.61 0.59 -9.13
CA MET A 66 9.20 0.87 -10.45
C MET A 66 9.02 -0.31 -11.41
N GLU A 67 9.19 -1.55 -10.94
CA GLU A 67 8.92 -2.74 -11.74
C GLU A 67 7.43 -2.92 -12.04
N ALA A 68 6.54 -2.65 -11.10
CA ALA A 68 5.09 -2.66 -11.35
C ALA A 68 4.71 -1.64 -12.44
N LYS A 69 5.32 -0.44 -12.42
CA LYS A 69 5.12 0.56 -13.48
C LYS A 69 5.68 0.06 -14.82
N ARG A 70 6.89 -0.49 -14.86
CA ARG A 70 7.50 -1.05 -16.07
C ARG A 70 6.66 -2.16 -16.69
N LEU A 71 6.06 -3.01 -15.86
CA LEU A 71 5.17 -4.10 -16.29
C LEU A 71 3.75 -3.63 -16.68
N GLY A 72 3.45 -2.33 -16.53
CA GLY A 72 2.12 -1.78 -16.82
C GLY A 72 1.06 -2.13 -15.78
N LEU A 73 1.43 -2.65 -14.61
CA LEU A 73 0.51 -3.01 -13.52
C LEU A 73 -0.02 -1.76 -12.81
N CYS A 74 0.73 -0.67 -12.82
CA CYS A 74 0.31 0.62 -12.31
C CYS A 74 0.95 1.76 -13.12
N GLN A 75 0.34 2.94 -13.07
CA GLN A 75 0.90 4.14 -13.69
C GLN A 75 1.79 4.93 -12.73
N LYS A 76 1.40 4.98 -11.46
CA LYS A 76 2.14 5.62 -10.37
C LYS A 76 1.85 4.92 -9.05
N SER A 77 2.79 4.96 -8.13
CA SER A 77 2.68 4.35 -6.81
C SER A 77 2.52 5.43 -5.72
N LEU A 78 1.75 5.11 -4.69
CA LEU A 78 1.58 5.97 -3.52
C LEU A 78 2.25 5.33 -2.30
N PHE A 79 3.19 6.05 -1.71
CA PHE A 79 3.87 5.65 -0.47
C PHE A 79 3.35 6.49 0.69
N VAL A 80 2.72 5.83 1.65
CA VAL A 80 2.26 6.43 2.90
C VAL A 80 3.25 6.06 4.00
N VAL A 81 3.96 7.05 4.49
CA VAL A 81 5.07 6.87 5.43
C VAL A 81 4.90 7.75 6.67
N PRO A 82 5.60 7.47 7.79
CA PRO A 82 5.62 8.39 8.92
C PRO A 82 6.06 9.79 8.50
N ASN A 83 5.41 10.83 9.03
CA ASN A 83 5.59 12.22 8.56
C ASN A 83 7.05 12.70 8.58
N HIS A 84 7.84 12.25 9.56
CA HIS A 84 9.25 12.63 9.70
C HIS A 84 10.18 11.90 8.74
N LEU A 85 9.71 10.85 8.05
CA LEU A 85 10.51 10.05 7.12
C LEU A 85 10.28 10.39 5.65
N THR A 86 9.36 11.31 5.33
CA THR A 86 8.99 11.60 3.93
C THR A 86 10.17 12.04 3.07
N GLU A 87 11.03 12.91 3.58
CA GLU A 87 12.21 13.41 2.84
C GLU A 87 13.32 12.35 2.76
N GLN A 88 13.55 11.61 3.84
CA GLN A 88 14.48 10.49 3.83
C GLN A 88 14.06 9.44 2.80
N TRP A 89 12.78 9.09 2.77
CA TRP A 89 12.22 8.15 1.80
C TRP A 89 12.43 8.60 0.35
N ALA A 90 12.21 9.90 0.08
CA ALA A 90 12.45 10.48 -1.23
C ALA A 90 13.94 10.40 -1.61
N SER A 91 14.83 10.70 -0.68
CA SER A 91 16.28 10.61 -0.88
C SER A 91 16.73 9.19 -1.17
N GLU A 92 16.28 8.20 -0.40
CA GLU A 92 16.59 6.79 -0.60
C GLU A 92 16.02 6.27 -1.94
N PHE A 93 14.81 6.71 -2.31
CA PHE A 93 14.22 6.37 -3.59
C PHE A 93 15.04 6.91 -4.76
N LEU A 94 15.45 8.18 -4.71
CA LEU A 94 16.28 8.81 -5.75
C LEU A 94 17.71 8.24 -5.78
N ASN A 95 18.23 7.79 -4.66
CA ASN A 95 19.51 7.08 -4.64
C ASN A 95 19.43 5.76 -5.42
N LEU A 96 18.30 5.04 -5.28
CA LEU A 96 18.07 3.79 -6.02
C LEU A 96 17.68 4.04 -7.49
N TYR A 97 16.83 5.06 -7.75
CA TYR A 97 16.36 5.46 -9.09
C TYR A 97 16.58 6.95 -9.33
N PRO A 98 17.77 7.37 -9.76
CA PRO A 98 18.14 8.78 -9.89
C PRO A 98 17.26 9.60 -10.83
N ASN A 99 16.67 8.96 -11.83
CA ASN A 99 15.82 9.61 -12.83
C ASN A 99 14.32 9.56 -12.51
N ALA A 100 13.95 9.03 -11.34
CA ALA A 100 12.53 8.91 -10.97
C ALA A 100 11.91 10.28 -10.71
N LYS A 101 10.69 10.48 -11.22
CA LYS A 101 9.89 11.68 -11.01
C LYS A 101 9.04 11.49 -9.74
N LEU A 102 9.46 12.07 -8.64
CA LEU A 102 8.78 11.97 -7.36
C LEU A 102 7.96 13.23 -7.05
N LEU A 103 6.78 13.04 -6.47
CA LEU A 103 6.01 14.08 -5.81
C LEU A 103 6.03 13.84 -4.30
N VAL A 104 6.77 14.67 -3.57
CA VAL A 104 6.81 14.60 -2.11
C VAL A 104 5.83 15.60 -1.54
N ALA A 105 4.88 15.12 -0.74
CA ALA A 105 3.88 15.94 -0.10
C ALA A 105 4.49 16.77 1.03
N ARG A 106 4.28 18.07 1.00
CA ARG A 106 4.71 19.02 2.02
C ARG A 106 3.54 19.42 2.90
N ARG A 107 3.81 19.89 4.10
CA ARG A 107 2.79 20.35 5.05
C ARG A 107 1.87 21.42 4.45
N LYS A 108 2.42 22.33 3.65
CA LYS A 108 1.67 23.40 2.95
C LYS A 108 0.68 22.88 1.90
N ASP A 109 0.94 21.72 1.30
CA ASP A 109 0.06 21.14 0.29
C ASP A 109 -1.29 20.67 0.88
N PHE A 110 -1.34 20.43 2.21
CA PHE A 110 -2.53 19.98 2.93
C PHE A 110 -3.28 21.08 3.70
N GLU A 111 -2.87 22.33 3.55
CA GLU A 111 -3.68 23.46 3.97
C GLU A 111 -4.99 23.49 3.16
N THR A 112 -6.07 23.98 3.78
CA THR A 112 -7.42 23.93 3.20
C THR A 112 -7.49 24.50 1.79
N ALA A 113 -6.77 25.59 1.51
CA ALA A 113 -6.71 26.25 0.21
C ALA A 113 -5.95 25.43 -0.86
N ASN A 114 -4.95 24.65 -0.47
CA ASN A 114 -4.02 23.98 -1.38
C ASN A 114 -4.37 22.50 -1.64
N ARG A 115 -5.16 21.89 -0.75
CA ARG A 115 -5.47 20.45 -0.79
C ARG A 115 -6.07 19.98 -2.12
N LYS A 116 -7.08 20.70 -2.62
CA LYS A 116 -7.72 20.37 -3.92
C LYS A 116 -6.70 20.43 -5.06
N LYS A 117 -5.84 21.46 -5.07
CA LYS A 117 -4.79 21.65 -6.07
C LYS A 117 -3.74 20.53 -6.00
N PHE A 118 -3.36 20.10 -4.79
CA PHE A 118 -2.43 19.01 -4.60
C PHE A 118 -3.02 17.66 -5.07
N CYS A 119 -4.27 17.37 -4.72
CA CYS A 119 -4.96 16.17 -5.22
C CYS A 119 -5.06 16.17 -6.76
N ALA A 120 -5.36 17.32 -7.37
CA ALA A 120 -5.35 17.44 -8.82
C ALA A 120 -3.96 17.16 -9.42
N ARG A 121 -2.87 17.67 -8.81
CA ARG A 121 -1.50 17.36 -9.22
C ARG A 121 -1.17 15.87 -9.13
N ILE A 122 -1.64 15.18 -8.08
CA ILE A 122 -1.48 13.71 -7.97
C ILE A 122 -2.20 13.03 -9.13
N ALA A 123 -3.43 13.45 -9.43
CA ALA A 123 -4.25 12.81 -10.46
C ALA A 123 -3.69 13.02 -11.87
N THR A 124 -3.30 14.25 -12.22
CA THR A 124 -2.94 14.64 -13.60
C THR A 124 -1.43 14.64 -13.87
N GLY A 125 -0.60 14.71 -12.83
CA GLY A 125 0.86 14.79 -13.01
C GLY A 125 1.48 13.47 -13.45
N ASP A 126 2.51 13.55 -14.28
CA ASP A 126 3.33 12.42 -14.70
C ASP A 126 4.44 12.18 -13.68
N TYR A 127 4.09 11.44 -12.61
CA TYR A 127 5.01 11.03 -11.56
C TYR A 127 5.17 9.50 -11.55
N ASP A 128 6.34 9.03 -11.16
CA ASP A 128 6.58 7.60 -10.91
C ASP A 128 6.03 7.20 -9.55
N ALA A 129 6.23 8.07 -8.56
CA ALA A 129 5.72 7.85 -7.22
C ALA A 129 5.32 9.15 -6.51
N VAL A 130 4.39 9.01 -5.57
CA VAL A 130 3.95 10.07 -4.65
C VAL A 130 4.26 9.61 -3.24
N ILE A 131 4.96 10.43 -2.47
CA ILE A 131 5.31 10.16 -1.08
C ILE A 131 4.52 11.13 -0.18
N ILE A 132 3.76 10.58 0.76
CA ILE A 132 2.86 11.33 1.63
C ILE A 132 2.98 10.84 3.08
N GLY A 133 2.91 11.77 4.03
CA GLY A 133 2.86 11.42 5.44
C GLY A 133 1.50 10.89 5.88
N HIS A 134 1.46 10.02 6.91
CA HIS A 134 0.22 9.42 7.43
C HIS A 134 -0.85 10.46 7.77
N SER A 135 -0.52 11.49 8.55
CA SER A 135 -1.47 12.53 8.95
C SER A 135 -1.97 13.39 7.79
N GLN A 136 -1.24 13.40 6.69
CA GLN A 136 -1.63 14.10 5.46
C GLN A 136 -2.55 13.20 4.62
N PHE A 137 -2.27 11.91 4.56
CA PHE A 137 -3.08 10.93 3.87
C PHE A 137 -4.49 10.85 4.45
N GLU A 138 -4.63 10.83 5.77
CA GLU A 138 -5.91 10.83 6.49
C GLU A 138 -6.80 12.04 6.15
N ARG A 139 -6.21 13.15 5.69
CA ARG A 139 -6.93 14.37 5.30
C ARG A 139 -7.45 14.34 3.86
N ILE A 140 -7.14 13.31 3.07
CA ILE A 140 -7.69 13.16 1.73
C ILE A 140 -9.13 12.69 1.86
N PRO A 141 -10.12 13.49 1.44
CA PRO A 141 -11.52 13.10 1.59
C PRO A 141 -11.84 11.93 0.66
N LEU A 142 -12.51 10.93 1.19
CA LEU A 142 -13.15 9.90 0.39
C LEU A 142 -14.46 10.46 -0.19
N SER A 143 -14.85 10.00 -1.38
CA SER A 143 -16.18 10.31 -1.90
C SER A 143 -17.26 9.72 -0.98
N PHE A 144 -18.39 10.40 -0.87
CA PHE A 144 -19.53 9.97 -0.05
C PHE A 144 -19.96 8.52 -0.39
N GLU A 145 -20.10 8.23 -1.67
CA GLU A 145 -20.46 6.89 -2.18
C GLU A 145 -19.47 5.79 -1.74
N ARG A 146 -18.17 6.14 -1.67
CA ARG A 146 -17.15 5.18 -1.23
C ARG A 146 -17.20 4.98 0.28
N GLN A 147 -17.46 6.04 1.04
CA GLN A 147 -17.66 5.95 2.49
C GLN A 147 -18.86 5.08 2.83
N GLU A 148 -20.00 5.34 2.19
CA GLU A 148 -21.23 4.57 2.36
C GLU A 148 -21.00 3.10 2.03
N ARG A 149 -20.36 2.77 0.91
CA ARG A 149 -20.06 1.39 0.55
C ARG A 149 -19.18 0.67 1.59
N ILE A 150 -18.14 1.34 2.11
CA ILE A 150 -17.27 0.77 3.13
C ILE A 150 -18.06 0.48 4.41
N ILE A 151 -18.93 1.42 4.83
CA ILE A 151 -19.78 1.24 6.00
C ILE A 151 -20.75 0.07 5.80
N GLN A 152 -21.39 -0.04 4.64
CA GLN A 152 -22.29 -1.14 4.32
C GLN A 152 -21.58 -2.51 4.33
N GLU A 153 -20.36 -2.58 3.79
CA GLU A 153 -19.54 -3.78 3.83
C GLU A 153 -19.22 -4.18 5.29
N GLN A 154 -18.85 -3.20 6.14
CA GLN A 154 -18.60 -3.46 7.57
C GLN A 154 -19.85 -3.92 8.32
N ILE A 155 -21.01 -3.33 8.05
CA ILE A 155 -22.29 -3.77 8.63
C ILE A 155 -22.57 -5.22 8.22
N TYR A 156 -22.42 -5.55 6.95
CA TYR A 156 -22.65 -6.89 6.43
C TYR A 156 -21.71 -7.93 7.05
N GLU A 157 -20.42 -7.64 7.15
CA GLU A 157 -19.44 -8.53 7.79
C GLU A 157 -19.74 -8.73 9.28
N THR A 158 -20.13 -7.63 9.97
CA THR A 158 -20.51 -7.70 11.40
C THR A 158 -21.76 -8.56 11.62
N LEU A 159 -22.77 -8.41 10.75
CA LEU A 159 -23.97 -9.22 10.79
C LEU A 159 -23.68 -10.71 10.53
N ALA A 160 -22.83 -11.01 9.56
CA ALA A 160 -22.43 -12.38 9.26
C ALA A 160 -21.73 -13.02 10.48
N ALA A 161 -20.80 -12.30 11.11
CA ALA A 161 -20.11 -12.75 12.31
C ALA A 161 -21.07 -12.96 13.51
N ILE A 162 -22.03 -12.05 13.72
CA ILE A 162 -23.07 -12.20 14.76
C ILE A 162 -23.90 -13.47 14.52
N ASN A 163 -24.34 -13.70 13.29
CA ASN A 163 -25.15 -14.86 12.94
C ASN A 163 -24.37 -16.17 13.13
N GLU A 164 -23.10 -16.20 12.76
CA GLU A 164 -22.21 -17.35 12.94
C GLU A 164 -22.01 -17.66 14.43
N LEU A 165 -21.78 -16.64 15.26
CA LEU A 165 -21.63 -16.81 16.70
C LEU A 165 -22.94 -17.25 17.38
N LYS A 166 -24.09 -16.73 16.96
CA LYS A 166 -25.41 -17.17 17.47
C LYS A 166 -25.72 -18.62 17.11
N ALA A 167 -25.22 -19.11 15.98
CA ALA A 167 -25.39 -20.49 15.57
C ALA A 167 -24.53 -21.49 16.36
N HIS A 168 -23.38 -21.03 16.89
CA HIS A 168 -22.40 -21.91 17.54
C HIS A 168 -22.36 -21.78 19.08
N ALA A 169 -22.81 -20.67 19.64
CA ALA A 169 -22.76 -20.42 21.07
C ALA A 169 -23.91 -19.49 21.47
N GLY A 170 -24.62 -19.84 22.57
CA GLY A 170 -25.64 -18.95 23.14
C GLY A 170 -25.11 -17.53 23.42
N GLU A 171 -26.01 -16.60 23.79
CA GLU A 171 -25.69 -15.18 23.99
C GLU A 171 -24.44 -14.93 24.83
N ASN A 172 -23.35 -14.61 24.20
CA ASN A 172 -22.08 -14.26 24.82
C ASN A 172 -21.88 -12.75 24.84
N PHE A 173 -21.07 -12.26 25.78
CA PHE A 173 -20.67 -10.85 25.90
C PHE A 173 -20.16 -10.27 24.57
N SER A 174 -19.43 -11.06 23.77
CA SER A 174 -18.92 -10.71 22.44
C SER A 174 -20.02 -10.35 21.45
N ILE A 175 -21.16 -11.06 21.46
CA ILE A 175 -22.31 -10.80 20.58
C ILE A 175 -22.93 -9.43 20.91
N LYS A 176 -23.13 -9.13 22.18
CA LYS A 176 -23.66 -7.82 22.62
C LYS A 176 -22.76 -6.67 22.23
N GLN A 177 -21.45 -6.85 22.26
CA GLN A 177 -20.49 -5.84 21.85
C GLN A 177 -20.52 -5.60 20.33
N MET A 178 -20.63 -6.66 19.53
CA MET A 178 -20.77 -6.57 18.07
C MET A 178 -22.09 -5.91 17.66
N GLU A 179 -23.20 -6.22 18.33
CA GLU A 179 -24.50 -5.57 18.10
C GLU A 179 -24.45 -4.07 18.43
N LYS A 180 -23.70 -3.68 19.46
CA LYS A 180 -23.45 -2.27 19.77
C LYS A 180 -22.64 -1.58 18.69
N THR A 181 -21.60 -2.23 18.18
CA THR A 181 -20.77 -1.69 17.08
C THR A 181 -21.61 -1.52 15.81
N ARG A 182 -22.44 -2.51 15.46
CA ARG A 182 -23.36 -2.40 14.32
C ARG A 182 -24.27 -1.17 14.43
N LYS A 183 -24.94 -0.99 15.58
CA LYS A 183 -25.82 0.18 15.82
C LYS A 183 -25.09 1.53 15.72
N THR A 184 -23.80 1.56 15.89
CA THR A 184 -22.99 2.77 15.75
C THR A 184 -22.65 3.05 14.30
N LEU A 185 -22.63 2.02 13.46
CA LEU A 185 -22.35 2.11 12.02
C LEU A 185 -23.62 2.43 11.20
N GLU A 186 -24.80 2.03 11.69
CA GLU A 186 -26.10 2.40 11.14
C GLU A 186 -26.45 3.88 11.44
#